data_0e6f1f5635e7de31b36ea4084c682cb8
#
_entry.id   0e6f1f5635e7de31b36ea4084c682cb8
#
_cell.length_a   1.000
_cell.length_b   1.000
_cell.length_c   1.000
_cell.angle_alpha   90.00
_cell.angle_beta   90.00
_cell.angle_gamma   90.00
#
_symmetry.space_group_name_H-M   'P 1'
#
loop_
_entity.id
_entity.type
_entity.pdbx_description
1 polymer ?
#
loop_
_entity_poly.entity_id
_entity_poly.type
_entity_poly.pdbx_seq_one_letter_code
_entity_poly.pdbx_strand_id
1 'polypeptide(L)'
;VSDRCEASAADGAVGALQKAGYTVSRVDDAAGLVVMRTVAMLVDEAADAAMQGIATPADIDLAMQKGVNYPRGLLAWGDAIGVARIAAVLANLAAHYGEDRYRTSPRLARAAQAGGRLGA
;
A
#
# COMPACT_ATOMS: atom_id res chain seq x y z
N VAL A 1 -14.34 5.56 -8.53
CA VAL A 1 -14.82 6.94 -8.85
C VAL A 1 -15.54 7.44 -7.62
N SER A 2 -15.22 8.65 -7.17
CA SER A 2 -15.89 9.23 -6.00
C SER A 2 -17.40 9.44 -6.30
N ASP A 3 -18.24 9.16 -5.31
CA ASP A 3 -19.70 9.40 -5.36
C ASP A 3 -20.02 10.89 -5.56
N ARG A 4 -19.04 11.78 -5.37
CA ARG A 4 -19.14 13.22 -5.62
C ARG A 4 -18.81 13.63 -7.05
N CYS A 5 -18.38 12.67 -7.89
CA CYS A 5 -18.00 12.96 -9.26
C CYS A 5 -19.22 12.78 -10.18
N GLU A 6 -19.50 13.81 -11.00
CA GLU A 6 -20.51 13.72 -12.06
C GLU A 6 -20.18 12.57 -13.02
N ALA A 7 -21.17 11.75 -13.34
CA ALA A 7 -21.01 10.57 -14.21
C ALA A 7 -20.38 10.93 -15.56
N SER A 8 -20.80 12.05 -16.15
CA SER A 8 -20.26 12.56 -17.42
C SER A 8 -18.78 12.93 -17.35
N ALA A 9 -18.34 13.50 -16.23
CA ALA A 9 -16.93 13.83 -16.02
C ALA A 9 -16.09 12.56 -15.83
N ALA A 10 -16.63 11.57 -15.11
CA ALA A 10 -16.00 10.26 -14.96
C ALA A 10 -15.87 9.52 -16.29
N ASP A 11 -16.92 9.55 -17.11
CA ASP A 11 -16.91 8.93 -18.44
C ASP A 11 -15.91 9.63 -19.38
N GLY A 12 -15.85 10.94 -19.34
CA GLY A 12 -14.86 11.71 -20.08
C GLY A 12 -13.42 11.38 -19.72
N ALA A 13 -13.12 11.28 -18.41
CA ALA A 13 -11.81 10.89 -17.93
C ALA A 13 -11.43 9.46 -18.33
N VAL A 14 -12.36 8.51 -18.20
CA VAL A 14 -12.16 7.13 -18.64
C VAL A 14 -11.87 7.07 -20.13
N GLY A 15 -12.69 7.76 -20.95
CA GLY A 15 -12.50 7.81 -22.40
C GLY A 15 -11.15 8.40 -22.82
N ALA A 16 -10.69 9.44 -22.12
CA ALA A 16 -9.39 10.05 -22.38
C ALA A 16 -8.22 9.07 -22.07
N LEU A 17 -8.30 8.36 -20.94
CA LEU A 17 -7.29 7.35 -20.58
C LEU A 17 -7.28 6.17 -21.54
N GLN A 18 -8.46 5.67 -21.95
CA GLN A 18 -8.57 4.61 -22.94
C GLN A 18 -8.00 5.02 -24.30
N LYS A 19 -8.24 6.25 -24.72
CA LYS A 19 -7.67 6.83 -25.94
C LYS A 19 -6.16 6.93 -25.89
N ALA A 20 -5.60 7.13 -24.69
CA ALA A 20 -4.15 7.12 -24.43
C ALA A 20 -3.55 5.70 -24.31
N GLY A 21 -4.34 4.64 -24.54
CA GLY A 21 -3.91 3.24 -24.53
C GLY A 21 -3.95 2.55 -23.17
N TYR A 22 -4.55 3.17 -22.15
CA TYR A 22 -4.67 2.55 -20.82
C TYR A 22 -5.92 1.66 -20.72
N THR A 23 -5.78 0.51 -20.08
CA THR A 23 -6.92 -0.29 -19.61
C THR A 23 -7.46 0.34 -18.33
N VAL A 24 -8.73 0.70 -18.31
CA VAL A 24 -9.35 1.39 -17.18
C VAL A 24 -10.39 0.49 -16.53
N SER A 25 -10.20 0.20 -15.24
CA SER A 25 -11.20 -0.47 -14.39
C SER A 25 -11.85 0.55 -13.46
N ARG A 26 -13.17 0.57 -13.42
CA ARG A 26 -13.92 1.38 -12.46
C ARG A 26 -14.09 0.59 -11.17
N VAL A 27 -13.89 1.24 -10.05
CA VAL A 27 -14.11 0.70 -8.71
C VAL A 27 -14.93 1.71 -7.91
N ASP A 28 -15.64 1.22 -6.90
CA ASP A 28 -16.37 2.06 -5.98
C ASP A 28 -15.43 2.94 -5.15
N ASP A 29 -15.94 4.05 -4.63
CA ASP A 29 -15.17 4.95 -3.78
C ASP A 29 -15.01 4.33 -2.39
N ALA A 30 -13.88 3.65 -2.20
CA ALA A 30 -13.51 3.05 -0.92
C ALA A 30 -12.22 3.68 -0.40
N ALA A 31 -12.14 3.90 0.90
CA ALA A 31 -10.96 4.49 1.54
C ALA A 31 -9.70 3.69 1.20
N GLY A 32 -8.68 4.40 0.68
CA GLY A 32 -7.41 3.82 0.23
C GLY A 32 -7.46 3.17 -1.15
N LEU A 33 -8.62 3.11 -1.81
CA LEU A 33 -8.84 2.39 -3.06
C LEU A 33 -8.31 0.94 -3.00
N VAL A 34 -8.01 0.32 -4.14
CA VAL A 34 -7.54 -1.08 -4.15
C VAL A 34 -6.03 -1.17 -3.93
N VAL A 35 -5.24 -0.49 -4.75
CA VAL A 35 -3.77 -0.69 -4.79
C VAL A 35 -3.10 -0.16 -3.53
N MET A 36 -3.35 1.10 -3.16
CA MET A 36 -2.65 1.72 -2.02
C MET A 36 -3.00 1.03 -0.70
N ARG A 37 -4.29 0.70 -0.49
CA ARG A 37 -4.74 -0.06 0.68
C ARG A 37 -4.04 -1.41 0.78
N THR A 38 -4.01 -2.18 -0.31
CA THR A 38 -3.38 -3.50 -0.34
C THR A 38 -1.88 -3.42 -0.11
N VAL A 39 -1.19 -2.53 -0.82
CA VAL A 39 0.27 -2.39 -0.68
C VAL A 39 0.65 -1.91 0.73
N ALA A 40 -0.09 -0.97 1.31
CA ALA A 40 0.18 -0.50 2.67
C ALA A 40 0.09 -1.62 3.69
N MET A 41 -0.95 -2.47 3.61
CA MET A 41 -1.10 -3.63 4.49
C MET A 41 0.01 -4.67 4.27
N LEU A 42 0.35 -4.98 3.03
CA LEU A 42 1.44 -5.93 2.71
C LEU A 42 2.79 -5.46 3.24
N VAL A 43 3.08 -4.16 3.12
CA VAL A 43 4.31 -3.57 3.67
C VAL A 43 4.34 -3.66 5.20
N ASP A 44 3.21 -3.42 5.84
CA ASP A 44 3.11 -3.47 7.30
C ASP A 44 3.27 -4.90 7.83
N GLU A 45 2.62 -5.88 7.23
CA GLU A 45 2.78 -7.29 7.56
C GLU A 45 4.23 -7.77 7.38
N ALA A 46 4.89 -7.35 6.31
CA ALA A 46 6.29 -7.66 6.09
C ALA A 46 7.21 -7.00 7.14
N ALA A 47 6.90 -5.76 7.55
CA ALA A 47 7.63 -5.08 8.61
C ALA A 47 7.42 -5.75 9.98
N ASP A 48 6.20 -6.22 10.26
CA ASP A 48 5.89 -6.97 11.49
C ASP A 48 6.62 -8.33 11.51
N ALA A 49 6.61 -9.06 10.42
CA ALA A 49 7.35 -10.33 10.26
C ALA A 49 8.86 -10.15 10.49
N ALA A 50 9.45 -9.10 9.94
CA ALA A 50 10.86 -8.77 10.17
C ALA A 50 11.13 -8.40 11.63
N MET A 51 10.21 -7.66 12.28
CA MET A 51 10.33 -7.31 13.70
C MET A 51 10.27 -8.53 14.61
N GLN A 52 9.44 -9.50 14.27
CA GLN A 52 9.31 -10.76 15.01
C GLN A 52 10.45 -11.74 14.75
N GLY A 53 11.39 -11.41 13.88
CA GLY A 53 12.54 -12.26 13.55
C GLY A 53 12.17 -13.51 12.75
N ILE A 54 11.05 -13.51 12.05
CA ILE A 54 10.62 -14.65 11.20
C ILE A 54 11.63 -14.87 10.07
N ALA A 55 12.09 -13.79 9.44
CA ALA A 55 13.17 -13.81 8.46
C ALA A 55 13.84 -12.42 8.38
N THR A 56 14.98 -12.35 7.69
CA THR A 56 15.61 -11.05 7.43
C THR A 56 14.77 -10.22 6.44
N PRO A 57 14.87 -8.88 6.46
CA PRO A 57 14.19 -8.04 5.48
C PRO A 57 14.45 -8.47 4.02
N ALA A 58 15.69 -8.84 3.71
CA ALA A 58 16.08 -9.28 2.38
C ALA A 58 15.41 -10.62 1.99
N ASP A 59 15.33 -11.57 2.93
CA ASP A 59 14.70 -12.87 2.69
C ASP A 59 13.19 -12.74 2.54
N ILE A 60 12.54 -11.85 3.33
CA ILE A 60 11.12 -11.54 3.18
C ILE A 60 10.83 -10.99 1.79
N ASP A 61 11.61 -10.00 1.34
CA ASP A 61 11.47 -9.42 0.02
C ASP A 61 11.70 -10.45 -1.10
N LEU A 62 12.71 -11.28 -0.95
CA LEU A 62 13.02 -12.36 -1.91
C LEU A 62 11.89 -13.40 -1.96
N ALA A 63 11.39 -13.83 -0.81
CA ALA A 63 10.30 -14.80 -0.71
C ALA A 63 9.04 -14.31 -1.43
N MET A 64 8.67 -13.04 -1.26
CA MET A 64 7.50 -12.47 -1.91
C MET A 64 7.69 -12.31 -3.43
N GLN A 65 8.89 -11.99 -3.89
CA GLN A 65 9.18 -11.95 -5.33
C GLN A 65 9.16 -13.34 -5.97
N LYS A 66 9.74 -14.35 -5.32
CA LYS A 66 9.88 -15.69 -5.89
C LYS A 66 8.70 -16.61 -5.60
N GLY A 67 8.08 -16.47 -4.42
CA GLY A 67 6.99 -17.33 -4.00
C GLY A 67 5.62 -16.92 -4.58
N VAL A 68 5.36 -15.62 -4.66
CA VAL A 68 4.07 -15.08 -5.15
C VAL A 68 4.21 -14.18 -6.38
N ASN A 69 5.40 -14.13 -6.95
CA ASN A 69 5.70 -13.41 -8.20
C ASN A 69 5.38 -11.90 -8.15
N TYR A 70 5.57 -11.27 -7.00
CA TYR A 70 5.44 -9.81 -6.93
C TYR A 70 6.56 -9.11 -7.69
N PRO A 71 6.29 -7.96 -8.33
CA PRO A 71 7.27 -7.25 -9.15
C PRO A 71 8.41 -6.65 -8.32
N ARG A 72 8.21 -6.52 -6.99
CA ARG A 72 9.17 -5.95 -6.05
C ARG A 72 8.96 -6.56 -4.66
N GLY A 73 10.02 -6.62 -3.86
CA GLY A 73 9.92 -6.97 -2.45
C GLY A 73 9.07 -5.96 -1.67
N LEU A 74 8.38 -6.41 -0.65
CA LEU A 74 7.39 -5.59 0.06
C LEU A 74 8.04 -4.45 0.85
N LEU A 75 9.14 -4.72 1.54
CA LEU A 75 9.87 -3.71 2.31
C LEU A 75 10.53 -2.69 1.37
N ALA A 76 11.13 -3.16 0.28
CA ALA A 76 11.66 -2.29 -0.77
C ALA A 76 10.56 -1.45 -1.44
N TRP A 77 9.34 -1.97 -1.51
CA TRP A 77 8.19 -1.22 -2.01
C TRP A 77 7.78 -0.11 -1.05
N GLY A 78 7.72 -0.42 0.25
CA GLY A 78 7.46 0.55 1.30
C GLY A 78 8.48 1.70 1.31
N ASP A 79 9.76 1.36 1.19
CA ASP A 79 10.84 2.34 1.09
C ASP A 79 10.72 3.24 -0.16
N ALA A 80 10.31 2.68 -1.31
CA ALA A 80 10.13 3.42 -2.55
C ALA A 80 8.91 4.35 -2.53
N ILE A 81 7.81 3.96 -1.88
CA ILE A 81 6.61 4.79 -1.70
C ILE A 81 6.86 5.88 -0.64
N GLY A 82 7.64 5.54 0.36
CA GLY A 82 7.93 6.35 1.55
C GLY A 82 7.23 5.81 2.79
N VAL A 83 8.05 5.40 3.77
CA VAL A 83 7.59 4.74 4.99
C VAL A 83 6.57 5.58 5.77
N ALA A 84 6.80 6.88 5.89
CA ALA A 84 5.87 7.81 6.55
C ALA A 84 4.51 7.88 5.81
N ARG A 85 4.51 7.78 4.48
CA ARG A 85 3.27 7.77 3.69
C ARG A 85 2.48 6.49 3.91
N ILE A 86 3.15 5.33 3.96
CA ILE A 86 2.51 4.05 4.28
C ILE A 86 1.88 4.10 5.67
N ALA A 87 2.60 4.58 6.68
CA ALA A 87 2.08 4.73 8.05
C ALA A 87 0.86 5.67 8.10
N ALA A 88 0.88 6.79 7.38
CA ALA A 88 -0.25 7.71 7.30
C ALA A 88 -1.48 7.06 6.63
N VAL A 89 -1.29 6.28 5.58
CA VAL A 89 -2.39 5.54 4.92
C VAL A 89 -3.03 4.55 5.91
N LEU A 90 -2.24 3.77 6.64
CA LEU A 90 -2.76 2.82 7.62
C LEU A 90 -3.50 3.53 8.77
N ALA A 91 -2.95 4.62 9.29
CA ALA A 91 -3.61 5.41 10.33
C ALA A 91 -4.98 5.95 9.87
N ASN A 92 -5.06 6.46 8.63
CA ASN A 92 -6.31 6.94 8.05
C ASN A 92 -7.32 5.80 7.82
N LEU A 93 -6.86 4.63 7.38
CA LEU A 93 -7.70 3.44 7.22
C LEU A 93 -8.22 2.94 8.57
N ALA A 94 -7.37 2.89 9.60
CA ALA A 94 -7.76 2.53 10.95
C ALA A 94 -8.81 3.49 11.52
N ALA A 95 -8.61 4.80 11.34
CA ALA A 95 -9.58 5.82 11.77
C ALA A 95 -10.92 5.72 11.01
N HIS A 96 -10.89 5.35 9.73
CA HIS A 96 -12.09 5.25 8.90
C HIS A 96 -12.89 3.97 9.17
N TYR A 97 -12.21 2.82 9.29
CA TYR A 97 -12.89 1.51 9.43
C TYR A 97 -13.04 1.05 10.89
N GLY A 98 -12.18 1.52 11.79
CA GLY A 98 -12.18 1.06 13.19
C GLY A 98 -11.77 -0.39 13.37
N GLU A 99 -10.99 -0.95 12.44
CA GLU A 99 -10.60 -2.35 12.43
C GLU A 99 -9.12 -2.54 12.74
N ASP A 100 -8.80 -3.55 13.55
CA ASP A 100 -7.44 -3.89 13.98
C ASP A 100 -6.51 -4.29 12.81
N ARG A 101 -7.09 -4.74 11.69
CA ARG A 101 -6.32 -5.09 10.48
C ARG A 101 -5.49 -3.93 9.92
N TYR A 102 -5.81 -2.69 10.27
CA TYR A 102 -5.08 -1.49 9.85
C TYR A 102 -4.13 -0.97 10.93
N ARG A 103 -3.90 -1.75 11.99
CA ARG A 103 -2.91 -1.43 13.01
C ARG A 103 -1.53 -1.30 12.39
N THR A 104 -0.87 -0.18 12.63
CA THR A 104 0.51 0.01 12.16
C THR A 104 1.47 -0.78 13.05
N SER A 105 2.32 -1.62 12.47
CA SER A 105 3.32 -2.39 13.18
C SER A 105 4.34 -1.46 13.87
N PRO A 106 4.90 -1.85 15.03
CA PRO A 106 5.86 -1.02 15.75
C PRO A 106 7.15 -0.73 14.94
N ARG A 107 7.58 -1.65 14.07
CA ARG A 107 8.72 -1.43 13.19
C ARG A 107 8.44 -0.33 12.18
N LEU A 108 7.29 -0.41 11.49
CA LEU A 108 6.87 0.60 10.53
C LEU A 108 6.70 1.96 11.20
N ALA A 109 6.05 2.01 12.37
CA ALA A 109 5.84 3.26 13.12
C ALA A 109 7.17 3.93 13.51
N ARG A 110 8.12 3.16 14.05
CA ARG A 110 9.45 3.68 14.41
C ARG A 110 10.22 4.17 13.19
N ALA A 111 10.21 3.41 12.10
CA ALA A 111 10.89 3.81 10.86
C ALA A 111 10.27 5.10 10.27
N ALA A 112 8.94 5.23 10.31
CA ALA A 112 8.24 6.44 9.86
C ALA A 112 8.64 7.68 10.68
N GLN A 113 8.72 7.55 12.02
CA GLN A 113 9.11 8.64 12.92
C GLN A 113 10.59 9.05 12.76
N ALA A 114 11.45 8.07 12.56
CA ALA A 114 12.89 8.30 12.41
C ALA A 114 13.32 8.74 11.00
N GLY A 115 12.41 8.77 10.02
CA GLY A 115 12.77 8.98 8.61
C GLY A 115 13.64 7.85 8.06
N GLY A 116 13.51 6.64 8.65
CA GLY A 116 14.30 5.47 8.31
C GLY A 116 13.73 4.64 7.17
N ARG A 117 14.38 3.50 6.92
CA ARG A 117 14.00 2.53 5.91
C ARG A 117 13.59 1.21 6.56
N LEU A 118 12.82 0.40 5.83
CA LEU A 118 12.36 -0.92 6.27
C LEU A 118 13.31 -2.05 5.82
N GLY A 119 13.94 -1.88 4.67
CA GLY A 119 14.85 -2.87 4.07
C GLY A 119 16.31 -2.78 4.58
N ALA A 120 16.56 -1.92 5.56
CA ALA A 120 17.91 -1.78 6.17
C ALA A 120 18.04 -2.63 7.42
#